data_de24d4830737a417af70a0b291346a78
#
_entry.id   de24d4830737a417af70a0b291346a78
#
_cell.length_a   1.000
_cell.length_b   1.000
_cell.length_c   1.000
_cell.angle_alpha   90.00
_cell.angle_beta   90.00
_cell.angle_gamma   90.00
#
_symmetry.space_group_name_H-M   'P 1'
#
loop_
_entity.id
_entity.type
_entity.pdbx_description
1 polymer ?
#
loop_
_entity_poly.entity_id
_entity_poly.type
_entity_poly.pdbx_seq_one_letter_code
_entity_poly.pdbx_strand_id
1 'polypeptide(L)'
;MASLGLGALAAFVLSLNPIVLLWFATIMTLLVAGTVGYFVPSLSQIWWVSYGAAALLFVPPLLGFIARSNRPVNEKAPLIYWSLLVFVFSALLSTAWANPSLKQVIGAFKDWIMFGGLWFFLANTFVSVQQIRLWLRLLLGIGLFQVIPVLYQFIVIAGGRVSASPDNPVSGIFAADSVVGTFGGNPAGGGLSAVMALYLICVIVLTISYRRHGLMDQKFAYTVLFVAVIPLALSEVKAIFIYLPIALILLFGEELSRRPLIFVGMMALGGVTLFSVLYANYLFYWSHDHGSLGESLGMFTYSFRGNEVIETSRWNVLTHWWENNMRTFAFETLFGHGAGASRVSGGLTGSLSEVYQDRVIDYTGASTILWDYGLIGLTSLAGILFGTYRLLTRVKRNNERYDAETRATAAGMASLIPVIALSLFYRSDIPYIAPMMFMVMISLGLALVLARRNAHATADRLKPVGLGPGTVAGP
;
A
#
# COMPACT_ATOMS: atom_id res chain seq x y z
N MET A 1 -15.59 -16.16 26.59
CA MET A 1 -14.91 -15.39 27.65
C MET A 1 -13.43 -15.73 27.75
N ALA A 2 -13.02 -17.00 27.84
CA ALA A 2 -11.59 -17.39 27.93
C ALA A 2 -10.75 -16.95 26.71
N SER A 3 -11.29 -17.02 25.49
CA SER A 3 -10.62 -16.58 24.26
C SER A 3 -10.38 -15.06 24.19
N LEU A 4 -11.29 -14.26 24.73
CA LEU A 4 -11.13 -12.81 24.85
C LEU A 4 -10.06 -12.45 25.88
N GLY A 5 -9.99 -13.16 27.00
CA GLY A 5 -8.97 -12.97 28.03
C GLY A 5 -7.56 -13.33 27.53
N LEU A 6 -7.42 -14.46 26.82
CA LEU A 6 -6.16 -14.85 26.19
C LEU A 6 -5.73 -13.88 25.10
N GLY A 7 -6.67 -13.39 24.29
CA GLY A 7 -6.39 -12.38 23.27
C GLY A 7 -5.92 -11.06 23.89
N ALA A 8 -6.54 -10.59 24.96
CA ALA A 8 -6.15 -9.38 25.67
C ALA A 8 -4.77 -9.52 26.34
N LEU A 9 -4.48 -10.69 26.94
CA LEU A 9 -3.17 -10.96 27.55
C LEU A 9 -2.07 -11.02 26.49
N ALA A 10 -2.31 -11.69 25.37
CA ALA A 10 -1.37 -11.73 24.26
C ALA A 10 -1.11 -10.34 23.67
N ALA A 11 -2.16 -9.53 23.50
CA ALA A 11 -2.05 -8.15 23.06
C ALA A 11 -1.25 -7.30 24.05
N PHE A 12 -1.47 -7.46 25.35
CA PHE A 12 -0.70 -6.77 26.39
C PHE A 12 0.78 -7.19 26.37
N VAL A 13 1.09 -8.49 26.31
CA VAL A 13 2.46 -8.99 26.25
C VAL A 13 3.18 -8.49 24.98
N LEU A 14 2.51 -8.49 23.83
CA LEU A 14 3.05 -7.97 22.57
C LEU A 14 3.28 -6.46 22.64
N SER A 15 2.45 -5.70 23.36
CA SER A 15 2.63 -4.26 23.51
C SER A 15 3.84 -3.87 24.37
N LEU A 16 4.36 -4.78 25.20
CA LEU A 16 5.58 -4.59 25.98
C LEU A 16 6.85 -4.53 25.11
N ASN A 17 6.81 -5.16 23.92
CA ASN A 17 7.90 -5.05 22.95
C ASN A 17 7.37 -4.52 21.59
N PRO A 18 7.43 -3.19 21.38
CA PRO A 18 6.84 -2.58 20.19
C PRO A 18 7.41 -3.08 18.86
N ILE A 19 8.64 -3.56 18.86
CA ILE A 19 9.26 -4.11 17.64
C ILE A 19 8.67 -5.49 17.32
N VAL A 20 8.45 -6.32 18.31
CA VAL A 20 7.78 -7.63 18.12
C VAL A 20 6.35 -7.41 17.63
N LEU A 21 5.65 -6.40 18.16
CA LEU A 21 4.31 -6.03 17.71
C LEU A 21 4.31 -5.55 16.24
N LEU A 22 5.31 -4.76 15.83
CA LEU A 22 5.48 -4.35 14.43
C LEU A 22 5.69 -5.55 13.51
N TRP A 23 6.53 -6.52 13.90
CA TRP A 23 6.75 -7.76 13.16
C TRP A 23 5.47 -8.60 13.09
N PHE A 24 4.78 -8.75 14.20
CA PHE A 24 3.53 -9.48 14.26
C PHE A 24 2.46 -8.85 13.35
N ALA A 25 2.27 -7.53 13.41
CA ALA A 25 1.35 -6.81 12.53
C ALA A 25 1.72 -7.01 11.05
N THR A 26 3.02 -6.99 10.72
CA THR A 26 3.52 -7.22 9.36
C THR A 26 3.19 -8.63 8.86
N ILE A 27 3.54 -9.65 9.64
CA ILE A 27 3.31 -11.06 9.30
C ILE A 27 1.80 -11.34 9.20
N MET A 28 1.02 -10.88 10.17
CA MET A 28 -0.43 -11.06 10.15
C MET A 28 -1.08 -10.42 8.93
N THR A 29 -0.69 -9.19 8.58
CA THR A 29 -1.34 -8.45 7.49
C THR A 29 -0.91 -8.94 6.11
N LEU A 30 0.37 -9.23 5.90
CA LEU A 30 0.91 -9.52 4.56
C LEU A 30 1.02 -11.02 4.25
N LEU A 31 0.96 -11.88 5.28
CA LEU A 31 1.18 -13.31 5.09
C LEU A 31 0.01 -14.15 5.59
N VAL A 32 -0.43 -13.98 6.85
CA VAL A 32 -1.32 -14.92 7.51
C VAL A 32 -2.79 -14.65 7.21
N ALA A 33 -3.26 -13.43 7.47
CA ALA A 33 -4.70 -13.13 7.41
C ALA A 33 -5.28 -13.33 6.00
N GLY A 34 -4.53 -12.89 4.97
CA GLY A 34 -4.96 -13.10 3.60
C GLY A 34 -4.94 -14.57 3.18
N THR A 35 -3.88 -15.31 3.54
CA THR A 35 -3.78 -16.74 3.24
C THR A 35 -4.91 -17.52 3.91
N VAL A 36 -5.13 -17.32 5.20
CA VAL A 36 -6.19 -18.01 5.93
C VAL A 36 -7.57 -17.65 5.39
N GLY A 37 -7.84 -16.36 5.17
CA GLY A 37 -9.13 -15.91 4.62
C GLY A 37 -9.39 -16.43 3.20
N TYR A 38 -8.34 -16.65 2.41
CA TYR A 38 -8.44 -17.20 1.06
C TYR A 38 -8.80 -18.69 1.06
N PHE A 39 -8.07 -19.52 1.84
CA PHE A 39 -8.28 -20.97 1.87
C PHE A 39 -9.39 -21.41 2.80
N VAL A 40 -9.72 -20.62 3.84
CA VAL A 40 -10.75 -20.92 4.84
C VAL A 40 -11.65 -19.69 5.00
N PRO A 41 -12.61 -19.46 4.09
CA PRO A 41 -13.48 -18.27 4.12
C PRO A 41 -14.26 -18.08 5.41
N SER A 42 -14.58 -19.18 6.11
CA SER A 42 -15.22 -19.14 7.43
C SER A 42 -14.39 -18.45 8.51
N LEU A 43 -13.06 -18.36 8.33
CA LEU A 43 -12.12 -17.67 9.21
C LEU A 43 -11.75 -16.26 8.70
N SER A 44 -12.54 -15.68 7.79
CA SER A 44 -12.28 -14.30 7.27
C SER A 44 -12.17 -13.24 8.37
N GLN A 45 -12.75 -13.49 9.55
CA GLN A 45 -12.61 -12.64 10.73
C GLN A 45 -11.17 -12.52 11.25
N ILE A 46 -10.22 -13.35 10.77
CA ILE A 46 -8.79 -13.26 11.13
C ILE A 46 -8.19 -11.89 10.77
N TRP A 47 -8.79 -11.18 9.83
CA TRP A 47 -8.39 -9.81 9.50
C TRP A 47 -8.46 -8.85 10.70
N TRP A 48 -9.37 -9.10 11.67
CA TRP A 48 -9.43 -8.30 12.88
C TRP A 48 -8.17 -8.39 13.74
N VAL A 49 -7.44 -9.49 13.65
CA VAL A 49 -6.12 -9.63 14.32
C VAL A 49 -5.11 -8.67 13.72
N SER A 50 -5.09 -8.52 12.38
CA SER A 50 -4.24 -7.55 11.69
C SER A 50 -4.60 -6.11 12.08
N TYR A 51 -5.88 -5.77 12.09
CA TYR A 51 -6.36 -4.46 12.52
C TYR A 51 -6.03 -4.18 13.99
N GLY A 52 -6.27 -5.14 14.88
CA GLY A 52 -5.95 -5.02 16.30
C GLY A 52 -4.46 -4.82 16.55
N ALA A 53 -3.61 -5.59 15.88
CA ALA A 53 -2.16 -5.47 15.97
C ALA A 53 -1.66 -4.09 15.49
N ALA A 54 -2.21 -3.60 14.39
CA ALA A 54 -1.87 -2.27 13.87
C ALA A 54 -2.34 -1.15 14.82
N ALA A 55 -3.55 -1.27 15.40
CA ALA A 55 -4.08 -0.32 16.37
C ALA A 55 -3.27 -0.30 17.68
N LEU A 56 -2.82 -1.47 18.17
CA LEU A 56 -1.98 -1.56 19.37
C LEU A 56 -0.66 -0.81 19.24
N LEU A 57 -0.18 -0.55 18.02
CA LEU A 57 1.01 0.27 17.79
C LEU A 57 0.83 1.75 18.17
N PHE A 58 -0.38 2.23 18.47
CA PHE A 58 -0.58 3.53 19.12
C PHE A 58 -0.07 3.56 20.56
N VAL A 59 -0.12 2.42 21.27
CA VAL A 59 0.13 2.37 22.73
C VAL A 59 1.56 2.80 23.10
N PRO A 60 2.63 2.25 22.48
CA PRO A 60 4.00 2.62 22.88
C PRO A 60 4.32 4.12 22.77
N PRO A 61 3.98 4.82 21.65
CA PRO A 61 4.22 6.26 21.60
C PRO A 61 3.36 7.05 22.57
N LEU A 62 2.09 6.67 22.80
CA LEU A 62 1.22 7.33 23.78
C LEU A 62 1.76 7.21 25.20
N LEU A 63 2.21 6.03 25.59
CA LEU A 63 2.88 5.84 26.88
C LEU A 63 4.17 6.67 26.99
N GLY A 64 4.95 6.75 25.91
CA GLY A 64 6.13 7.59 25.82
C GLY A 64 5.82 9.10 25.99
N PHE A 65 4.72 9.59 25.44
CA PHE A 65 4.26 10.97 25.67
C PHE A 65 3.83 11.20 27.12
N ILE A 66 3.06 10.29 27.71
CA ILE A 66 2.62 10.40 29.11
C ILE A 66 3.84 10.40 30.05
N ALA A 67 4.80 9.50 29.82
CA ALA A 67 6.03 9.41 30.60
C ALA A 67 7.02 10.57 30.33
N ARG A 68 6.70 11.51 29.43
CA ARG A 68 7.59 12.60 28.99
C ARG A 68 8.96 12.11 28.48
N SER A 69 9.07 10.85 28.11
CA SER A 69 10.30 10.25 27.59
C SER A 69 10.49 10.51 26.10
N ASN A 70 9.41 10.77 25.37
CA ASN A 70 9.46 11.10 23.96
C ASN A 70 9.81 12.58 23.79
N ARG A 71 11.01 12.85 23.30
CA ARG A 71 11.33 14.18 22.79
C ARG A 71 10.62 14.36 21.46
N PRO A 72 9.83 15.45 21.28
CA PRO A 72 9.19 15.72 20.00
C PRO A 72 10.28 15.79 18.94
N VAL A 73 10.14 14.96 17.92
CA VAL A 73 11.13 14.90 16.86
C VAL A 73 10.97 16.13 15.99
N ASN A 74 11.97 17.00 16.06
CA ASN A 74 11.99 18.32 15.42
C ASN A 74 12.27 18.17 13.90
N GLU A 75 11.44 17.38 13.19
CA GLU A 75 11.56 17.25 11.75
C GLU A 75 10.59 18.16 11.02
N LYS A 76 11.18 19.01 10.19
CA LYS A 76 10.42 19.92 9.34
C LYS A 76 9.77 19.17 8.19
N ALA A 77 8.66 18.50 8.48
CA ALA A 77 7.74 17.94 7.47
C ALA A 77 6.36 18.63 7.53
N PRO A 78 6.30 19.97 7.49
CA PRO A 78 5.06 20.72 7.74
C PRO A 78 3.96 20.33 6.74
N LEU A 79 4.31 20.06 5.50
CA LEU A 79 3.33 19.70 4.48
C LEU A 79 2.58 18.39 4.81
N ILE A 80 3.28 17.37 5.31
CA ILE A 80 2.65 16.10 5.71
C ILE A 80 1.68 16.34 6.86
N TYR A 81 2.12 17.04 7.91
CA TYR A 81 1.32 17.27 9.11
C TYR A 81 0.12 18.18 8.84
N TRP A 82 0.31 19.27 8.10
CA TRP A 82 -0.80 20.17 7.73
C TRP A 82 -1.81 19.46 6.81
N SER A 83 -1.34 18.74 5.80
CA SER A 83 -2.24 17.97 4.94
C SER A 83 -3.00 16.88 5.69
N LEU A 84 -2.34 16.20 6.65
CA LEU A 84 -3.00 15.22 7.50
C LEU A 84 -4.07 15.89 8.39
N LEU A 85 -3.76 17.03 9.00
CA LEU A 85 -4.72 17.77 9.82
C LEU A 85 -5.93 18.20 8.99
N VAL A 86 -5.70 18.72 7.78
CA VAL A 86 -6.77 19.11 6.85
C VAL A 86 -7.60 17.90 6.42
N PHE A 87 -6.96 16.76 6.13
CA PHE A 87 -7.65 15.51 5.79
C PHE A 87 -8.57 15.05 6.93
N VAL A 88 -8.03 14.96 8.15
CA VAL A 88 -8.80 14.56 9.33
C VAL A 88 -9.94 15.53 9.61
N PHE A 89 -9.67 16.82 9.53
CA PHE A 89 -10.69 17.86 9.73
C PHE A 89 -11.80 17.74 8.67
N SER A 90 -11.45 17.60 7.40
CA SER A 90 -12.43 17.39 6.31
C SER A 90 -13.28 16.14 6.55
N ALA A 91 -12.64 15.02 6.92
CA ALA A 91 -13.33 13.77 7.17
C ALA A 91 -14.29 13.85 8.36
N LEU A 92 -13.91 14.53 9.44
CA LEU A 92 -14.76 14.73 10.61
C LEU A 92 -15.92 15.70 10.30
N LEU A 93 -15.62 16.80 9.61
CA LEU A 93 -16.62 17.80 9.25
C LEU A 93 -17.68 17.23 8.28
N SER A 94 -17.24 16.54 7.24
CA SER A 94 -18.11 15.85 6.27
C SER A 94 -19.00 14.81 6.97
N THR A 95 -18.43 14.02 7.89
CA THR A 95 -19.17 13.00 8.63
C THR A 95 -20.18 13.61 9.59
N ALA A 96 -19.82 14.70 10.29
CA ALA A 96 -20.72 15.41 11.18
C ALA A 96 -21.88 16.07 10.41
N TRP A 97 -21.60 16.60 9.23
CA TRP A 97 -22.62 17.23 8.36
C TRP A 97 -23.62 16.19 7.82
N ALA A 98 -23.11 15.07 7.28
CA ALA A 98 -23.93 14.03 6.68
C ALA A 98 -24.71 13.19 7.72
N ASN A 99 -24.30 13.20 8.99
CA ASN A 99 -24.90 12.45 10.08
C ASN A 99 -25.20 10.96 9.74
N PRO A 100 -24.20 10.19 9.25
CA PRO A 100 -24.40 8.81 8.84
C PRO A 100 -24.64 7.89 10.04
N SER A 101 -25.10 6.67 9.78
CA SER A 101 -25.24 5.67 10.84
C SER A 101 -23.89 5.36 11.50
N LEU A 102 -23.91 5.07 12.82
CA LEU A 102 -22.68 4.71 13.55
C LEU A 102 -21.95 3.49 12.91
N LYS A 103 -22.71 2.54 12.37
CA LYS A 103 -22.17 1.38 11.65
C LYS A 103 -21.36 1.80 10.43
N GLN A 104 -21.87 2.76 9.65
CA GLN A 104 -21.19 3.33 8.48
C GLN A 104 -19.90 4.05 8.89
N VAL A 105 -19.94 4.89 9.93
CA VAL A 105 -18.79 5.63 10.47
C VAL A 105 -17.69 4.67 10.92
N ILE A 106 -18.02 3.67 11.75
CA ILE A 106 -17.05 2.67 12.22
C ILE A 106 -16.46 1.91 11.03
N GLY A 107 -17.28 1.51 10.07
CA GLY A 107 -16.84 0.79 8.88
C GLY A 107 -15.88 1.58 8.00
N ALA A 108 -16.09 2.90 7.89
CA ALA A 108 -15.24 3.77 7.08
C ALA A 108 -13.92 4.14 7.78
N PHE A 109 -13.97 4.49 9.07
CA PHE A 109 -12.79 4.94 9.79
C PHE A 109 -11.89 3.82 10.30
N LYS A 110 -12.41 2.57 10.42
CA LYS A 110 -11.62 1.47 10.98
C LYS A 110 -10.26 1.29 10.28
N ASP A 111 -10.25 1.35 8.95
CA ASP A 111 -9.04 1.11 8.15
C ASP A 111 -8.01 2.23 8.34
N TRP A 112 -8.47 3.49 8.32
CA TRP A 112 -7.62 4.65 8.55
C TRP A 112 -7.07 4.71 9.97
N ILE A 113 -7.95 4.56 10.97
CA ILE A 113 -7.56 4.67 12.38
C ILE A 113 -6.68 3.49 12.76
N MET A 114 -7.08 2.25 12.49
CA MET A 114 -6.34 1.09 12.96
C MET A 114 -4.95 1.01 12.34
N PHE A 115 -4.82 1.15 11.01
CA PHE A 115 -3.50 1.20 10.37
C PHE A 115 -2.74 2.51 10.61
N GLY A 116 -3.43 3.58 10.99
CA GLY A 116 -2.83 4.81 11.46
C GLY A 116 -1.88 4.61 12.64
N GLY A 117 -2.11 3.57 13.47
CA GLY A 117 -1.21 3.17 14.55
C GLY A 117 0.20 2.83 14.07
N LEU A 118 0.32 2.19 12.91
CA LEU A 118 1.61 1.87 12.29
C LEU A 118 2.39 3.13 11.92
N TRP A 119 1.74 4.07 11.24
CA TRP A 119 2.34 5.37 10.93
C TRP A 119 2.70 6.14 12.20
N PHE A 120 1.78 6.21 13.17
CA PHE A 120 1.98 6.94 14.42
C PHE A 120 3.13 6.36 15.25
N PHE A 121 3.25 5.03 15.29
CA PHE A 121 4.38 4.34 15.92
C PHE A 121 5.71 4.72 15.26
N LEU A 122 5.83 4.54 13.94
CA LEU A 122 7.04 4.87 13.20
C LEU A 122 7.36 6.37 13.30
N ALA A 123 6.32 7.22 13.31
CA ALA A 123 6.46 8.65 13.44
C ALA A 123 6.95 9.11 14.81
N ASN A 124 6.72 8.43 15.90
CA ASN A 124 6.94 8.93 17.25
C ASN A 124 7.84 8.04 18.12
N THR A 125 8.23 6.85 17.63
CA THR A 125 9.09 5.94 18.39
C THR A 125 10.47 5.87 17.74
N PHE A 126 11.50 5.81 18.59
CA PHE A 126 12.85 5.56 18.11
C PHE A 126 12.99 4.07 17.75
N VAL A 127 13.26 3.80 16.48
CA VAL A 127 13.54 2.45 15.96
C VAL A 127 14.98 2.44 15.47
N SER A 128 15.80 1.50 15.99
CA SER A 128 17.21 1.42 15.63
C SER A 128 17.42 1.06 14.17
N VAL A 129 18.57 1.43 13.60
CA VAL A 129 18.95 1.09 12.22
C VAL A 129 18.89 -0.42 11.99
N GLN A 130 19.40 -1.21 12.94
CA GLN A 130 19.41 -2.66 12.84
C GLN A 130 17.99 -3.25 12.81
N GLN A 131 17.08 -2.75 13.65
CA GLN A 131 15.68 -3.19 13.67
C GLN A 131 14.96 -2.91 12.36
N ILE A 132 15.17 -1.73 11.78
CA ILE A 132 14.58 -1.41 10.47
C ILE A 132 15.18 -2.26 9.36
N ARG A 133 16.49 -2.50 9.37
CA ARG A 133 17.14 -3.38 8.41
C ARG A 133 16.57 -4.81 8.47
N LEU A 134 16.43 -5.37 9.66
CA LEU A 134 15.83 -6.69 9.84
C LEU A 134 14.38 -6.72 9.37
N TRP A 135 13.62 -5.70 9.68
CA TRP A 135 12.24 -5.60 9.23
C TRP A 135 12.11 -5.45 7.71
N LEU A 136 12.96 -4.65 7.06
CA LEU A 136 13.01 -4.58 5.58
C LEU A 136 13.41 -5.93 4.96
N ARG A 137 14.30 -6.70 5.59
CA ARG A 137 14.61 -8.07 5.17
C ARG A 137 13.40 -9.00 5.29
N LEU A 138 12.60 -8.86 6.34
CA LEU A 138 11.33 -9.58 6.46
C LEU A 138 10.39 -9.24 5.29
N LEU A 139 10.23 -7.95 4.98
CA LEU A 139 9.40 -7.53 3.83
C LEU A 139 9.91 -8.13 2.52
N LEU A 140 11.21 -8.10 2.27
CA LEU A 140 11.79 -8.76 1.09
C LEU A 140 11.54 -10.28 1.11
N GLY A 141 11.68 -10.93 2.26
CA GLY A 141 11.41 -12.37 2.44
C GLY A 141 9.96 -12.73 2.15
N ILE A 142 9.00 -11.93 2.62
CA ILE A 142 7.57 -12.10 2.29
C ILE A 142 7.35 -11.95 0.78
N GLY A 143 8.04 -11.01 0.12
CA GLY A 143 7.96 -10.83 -1.33
C GLY A 143 8.45 -12.05 -2.10
N LEU A 144 9.56 -12.64 -1.68
CA LEU A 144 10.09 -13.87 -2.28
C LEU A 144 9.17 -15.08 -2.03
N PHE A 145 8.56 -15.13 -0.86
CA PHE A 145 7.62 -16.20 -0.51
C PHE A 145 6.37 -16.21 -1.40
N GLN A 146 5.99 -15.06 -1.99
CA GLN A 146 4.79 -14.98 -2.84
C GLN A 146 4.80 -15.96 -4.02
N VAL A 147 5.97 -16.36 -4.50
CA VAL A 147 6.06 -17.31 -5.62
C VAL A 147 5.38 -18.63 -5.32
N ILE A 148 5.46 -19.12 -4.07
CA ILE A 148 4.92 -20.42 -3.67
C ILE A 148 3.38 -20.43 -3.75
N PRO A 149 2.65 -19.57 -3.01
CA PRO A 149 1.19 -19.54 -3.10
C PRO A 149 0.69 -19.15 -4.48
N VAL A 150 1.40 -18.26 -5.19
CA VAL A 150 1.03 -17.85 -6.56
C VAL A 150 1.11 -19.02 -7.54
N LEU A 151 2.17 -19.82 -7.52
CA LEU A 151 2.26 -21.00 -8.36
C LEU A 151 1.16 -22.02 -8.05
N TYR A 152 0.86 -22.25 -6.77
CA TYR A 152 -0.24 -23.11 -6.37
C TYR A 152 -1.59 -22.57 -6.88
N GLN A 153 -1.86 -21.30 -6.66
CA GLN A 153 -3.10 -20.65 -7.11
C GLN A 153 -3.23 -20.69 -8.64
N PHE A 154 -2.14 -20.45 -9.36
CA PHE A 154 -2.11 -20.45 -10.81
C PHE A 154 -2.35 -21.86 -11.39
N ILE A 155 -1.60 -22.86 -10.93
CA ILE A 155 -1.64 -24.22 -11.50
C ILE A 155 -2.91 -24.96 -11.04
N VAL A 156 -3.23 -24.90 -9.74
CA VAL A 156 -4.29 -25.74 -9.16
C VAL A 156 -5.64 -25.04 -9.20
N ILE A 157 -5.71 -23.78 -8.73
CA ILE A 157 -7.00 -23.10 -8.57
C ILE A 157 -7.47 -22.51 -9.91
N ALA A 158 -6.64 -21.69 -10.56
CA ALA A 158 -6.98 -21.09 -11.84
C ALA A 158 -7.10 -22.15 -12.95
N GLY A 159 -6.17 -23.12 -13.00
CA GLY A 159 -6.22 -24.24 -13.94
C GLY A 159 -7.45 -25.12 -13.76
N GLY A 160 -7.85 -25.40 -12.53
CA GLY A 160 -9.07 -26.16 -12.24
C GLY A 160 -10.36 -25.44 -12.68
N ARG A 161 -10.35 -24.10 -12.67
CA ARG A 161 -11.50 -23.30 -13.12
C ARG A 161 -11.66 -23.31 -14.65
N VAL A 162 -10.55 -23.19 -15.37
CA VAL A 162 -10.56 -23.28 -16.84
C VAL A 162 -11.06 -24.64 -17.29
N SER A 163 -10.68 -25.73 -16.62
CA SER A 163 -11.11 -27.09 -16.96
C SER A 163 -12.55 -27.42 -16.57
N ALA A 164 -13.11 -26.72 -15.57
CA ALA A 164 -14.46 -27.01 -15.07
C ALA A 164 -15.58 -26.31 -15.85
N SER A 165 -15.28 -25.41 -16.80
CA SER A 165 -16.28 -24.56 -17.43
C SER A 165 -16.13 -24.37 -18.94
N PRO A 166 -16.26 -25.43 -19.79
CA PRO A 166 -16.52 -25.21 -21.18
C PRO A 166 -17.93 -24.67 -21.47
N ASP A 167 -18.94 -25.03 -20.64
CA ASP A 167 -20.36 -24.75 -20.91
C ASP A 167 -21.05 -23.86 -19.85
N ASN A 168 -20.36 -23.45 -18.81
CA ASN A 168 -20.94 -22.62 -17.75
C ASN A 168 -19.93 -21.58 -17.27
N PRO A 169 -19.80 -20.46 -17.97
CA PRO A 169 -18.94 -19.39 -17.52
C PRO A 169 -19.46 -18.95 -16.13
N VAL A 170 -18.68 -19.26 -15.09
CA VAL A 170 -18.94 -18.68 -13.76
C VAL A 170 -18.82 -17.19 -13.96
N SER A 171 -19.96 -16.58 -14.10
CA SER A 171 -20.24 -15.21 -14.48
C SER A 171 -19.18 -14.22 -14.05
N GLY A 172 -18.49 -13.62 -15.00
CA GLY A 172 -17.76 -12.36 -14.85
C GLY A 172 -16.46 -12.41 -14.05
N ILE A 173 -15.99 -13.58 -13.62
CA ILE A 173 -14.80 -13.70 -12.76
C ILE A 173 -13.73 -14.50 -13.51
N PHE A 174 -12.65 -13.80 -13.87
CA PHE A 174 -11.54 -14.40 -14.61
C PHE A 174 -10.72 -15.35 -13.74
N ALA A 175 -10.21 -16.43 -14.33
CA ALA A 175 -9.37 -17.40 -13.62
C ALA A 175 -8.13 -16.74 -12.98
N ALA A 176 -7.52 -15.80 -13.68
CA ALA A 176 -6.37 -15.03 -13.20
C ALA A 176 -6.64 -14.17 -11.96
N ASP A 177 -7.87 -13.72 -11.74
CA ASP A 177 -8.26 -12.96 -10.54
C ASP A 177 -8.16 -13.78 -9.24
N SER A 178 -8.02 -15.11 -9.35
CA SER A 178 -7.75 -15.98 -8.19
C SER A 178 -6.28 -15.99 -7.76
N VAL A 179 -5.36 -15.43 -8.57
CA VAL A 179 -3.92 -15.42 -8.29
C VAL A 179 -3.55 -14.17 -7.49
N VAL A 180 -3.53 -14.29 -6.18
CA VAL A 180 -3.38 -13.16 -5.23
C VAL A 180 -2.24 -13.34 -4.24
N GLY A 181 -1.53 -14.47 -4.29
CA GLY A 181 -0.51 -14.80 -3.30
C GLY A 181 -1.09 -14.93 -1.89
N THR A 182 -0.44 -14.31 -0.92
CA THR A 182 -0.88 -14.30 0.48
C THR A 182 -1.77 -13.10 0.85
N PHE A 183 -2.12 -12.25 -0.12
CA PHE A 183 -2.82 -10.99 0.17
C PHE A 183 -4.33 -11.15 0.39
N GLY A 184 -4.85 -12.33 0.16
CA GLY A 184 -6.27 -12.63 0.38
C GLY A 184 -7.13 -12.38 -0.85
N GLY A 185 -8.44 -12.50 -0.67
CA GLY A 185 -9.42 -12.44 -1.74
C GLY A 185 -10.31 -13.67 -1.71
N ASN A 186 -11.05 -13.89 -2.79
CA ASN A 186 -11.92 -15.04 -2.93
C ASN A 186 -11.32 -15.98 -4.01
N PRO A 187 -11.18 -17.29 -3.75
CA PRO A 187 -10.82 -18.24 -4.80
C PRO A 187 -11.75 -18.18 -6.01
N ALA A 188 -12.99 -17.72 -5.81
CA ALA A 188 -13.94 -17.48 -6.89
C ALA A 188 -13.64 -16.23 -7.74
N GLY A 189 -12.67 -15.40 -7.40
CA GLY A 189 -12.25 -14.20 -8.13
C GLY A 189 -12.49 -12.90 -7.37
N GLY A 190 -12.15 -11.76 -7.98
CA GLY A 190 -12.21 -10.45 -7.31
C GLY A 190 -11.08 -10.29 -6.28
N GLY A 191 -9.93 -10.91 -6.54
CA GLY A 191 -8.80 -10.96 -5.64
C GLY A 191 -7.99 -9.67 -5.55
N LEU A 192 -7.04 -9.68 -4.63
CA LEU A 192 -6.13 -8.58 -4.33
C LEU A 192 -4.82 -8.66 -5.14
N SER A 193 -4.89 -9.20 -6.35
CA SER A 193 -3.75 -9.32 -7.27
C SER A 193 -3.04 -7.98 -7.51
N ALA A 194 -3.79 -6.88 -7.65
CA ALA A 194 -3.22 -5.55 -7.83
C ALA A 194 -2.44 -5.06 -6.58
N VAL A 195 -2.90 -5.39 -5.39
CA VAL A 195 -2.20 -5.05 -4.13
C VAL A 195 -0.91 -5.86 -4.00
N MET A 196 -0.95 -7.16 -4.34
CA MET A 196 0.23 -8.01 -4.42
C MET A 196 1.24 -7.46 -5.43
N ALA A 197 0.77 -7.07 -6.62
CA ALA A 197 1.62 -6.50 -7.66
C ALA A 197 2.32 -5.21 -7.19
N LEU A 198 1.60 -4.30 -6.53
CA LEU A 198 2.20 -3.09 -5.96
C LEU A 198 3.26 -3.41 -4.90
N TYR A 199 3.01 -4.41 -4.06
CA TYR A 199 3.98 -4.89 -3.08
C TYR A 199 5.24 -5.46 -3.75
N LEU A 200 5.09 -6.26 -4.79
CA LEU A 200 6.21 -6.81 -5.55
C LEU A 200 7.02 -5.72 -6.28
N ILE A 201 6.35 -4.69 -6.79
CA ILE A 201 7.02 -3.50 -7.33
C ILE A 201 7.86 -2.83 -6.24
N CYS A 202 7.34 -2.71 -5.01
CA CYS A 202 8.12 -2.20 -3.87
C CYS A 202 9.37 -3.05 -3.62
N VAL A 203 9.25 -4.38 -3.61
CA VAL A 203 10.37 -5.32 -3.48
C VAL A 203 11.40 -5.13 -4.60
N ILE A 204 10.97 -5.00 -5.84
CA ILE A 204 11.82 -4.79 -7.01
C ILE A 204 12.60 -3.47 -6.88
N VAL A 205 11.92 -2.36 -6.62
CA VAL A 205 12.60 -1.05 -6.56
C VAL A 205 13.54 -0.92 -5.37
N LEU A 206 13.20 -1.53 -4.22
CA LEU A 206 14.11 -1.61 -3.08
C LEU A 206 15.35 -2.45 -3.41
N THR A 207 15.18 -3.62 -4.02
CA THR A 207 16.27 -4.51 -4.43
C THR A 207 17.23 -3.80 -5.39
N ILE A 208 16.70 -3.16 -6.42
CA ILE A 208 17.51 -2.40 -7.38
C ILE A 208 18.22 -1.24 -6.68
N SER A 209 17.53 -0.52 -5.80
CA SER A 209 18.12 0.58 -5.06
C SER A 209 19.26 0.13 -4.15
N TYR A 210 19.07 -0.97 -3.40
CA TYR A 210 20.11 -1.54 -2.54
C TYR A 210 21.32 -2.03 -3.35
N ARG A 211 21.08 -2.66 -4.50
CA ARG A 211 22.18 -3.07 -5.40
C ARG A 211 22.97 -1.89 -5.93
N ARG A 212 22.32 -0.79 -6.34
CA ARG A 212 22.95 0.43 -6.82
C ARG A 212 23.84 1.11 -5.79
N HIS A 213 23.47 1.00 -4.52
CA HIS A 213 24.27 1.55 -3.41
C HIS A 213 25.33 0.56 -2.87
N GLY A 214 25.54 -0.57 -3.53
CA GLY A 214 26.55 -1.57 -3.12
C GLY A 214 26.19 -2.35 -1.84
N LEU A 215 24.92 -2.31 -1.42
CA LEU A 215 24.45 -2.93 -0.18
C LEU A 215 23.92 -4.36 -0.34
N MET A 216 23.83 -4.83 -1.58
CA MET A 216 23.32 -6.16 -1.92
C MET A 216 24.21 -6.80 -2.98
N ASP A 217 24.52 -8.08 -2.80
CA ASP A 217 25.28 -8.85 -3.79
C ASP A 217 24.52 -8.96 -5.11
N GLN A 218 25.26 -8.99 -6.22
CA GLN A 218 24.68 -8.98 -7.57
C GLN A 218 23.86 -10.23 -7.86
N LYS A 219 24.38 -11.40 -7.49
CA LYS A 219 23.68 -12.68 -7.73
C LYS A 219 22.38 -12.72 -6.93
N PHE A 220 22.45 -12.34 -5.66
CA PHE A 220 21.27 -12.30 -4.80
C PHE A 220 20.22 -11.29 -5.32
N ALA A 221 20.64 -10.09 -5.77
CA ALA A 221 19.73 -9.11 -6.34
C ALA A 221 19.01 -9.66 -7.59
N TYR A 222 19.75 -10.29 -8.51
CA TYR A 222 19.13 -10.90 -9.69
C TYR A 222 18.16 -12.04 -9.33
N THR A 223 18.51 -12.87 -8.33
CA THR A 223 17.61 -13.91 -7.83
C THR A 223 16.30 -13.30 -7.30
N VAL A 224 16.40 -12.24 -6.46
CA VAL A 224 15.21 -11.54 -5.93
C VAL A 224 14.34 -10.97 -7.06
N LEU A 225 14.98 -10.32 -8.04
CA LEU A 225 14.26 -9.73 -9.18
C LEU A 225 13.56 -10.81 -10.01
N PHE A 226 14.26 -11.91 -10.34
CA PHE A 226 13.69 -13.02 -11.08
C PHE A 226 12.50 -13.64 -10.36
N VAL A 227 12.67 -13.95 -9.07
CA VAL A 227 11.60 -14.54 -8.25
C VAL A 227 10.41 -13.61 -8.10
N ALA A 228 10.62 -12.28 -7.95
CA ALA A 228 9.54 -11.31 -7.82
C ALA A 228 8.76 -11.08 -9.13
N VAL A 229 9.40 -11.27 -10.29
CA VAL A 229 8.73 -11.13 -11.60
C VAL A 229 7.75 -12.27 -11.86
N ILE A 230 8.00 -13.48 -11.35
CA ILE A 230 7.11 -14.63 -11.58
C ILE A 230 5.68 -14.37 -11.08
N PRO A 231 5.44 -14.00 -9.81
CA PRO A 231 4.10 -13.67 -9.35
C PRO A 231 3.46 -12.48 -10.08
N LEU A 232 4.27 -11.48 -10.46
CA LEU A 232 3.78 -10.35 -11.26
C LEU A 232 3.23 -10.79 -12.61
N ALA A 233 3.95 -11.67 -13.27
CA ALA A 233 3.56 -12.19 -14.58
C ALA A 233 2.31 -13.07 -14.51
N LEU A 234 2.20 -13.92 -13.47
CA LEU A 234 1.10 -14.86 -13.30
C LEU A 234 -0.19 -14.22 -12.76
N SER A 235 -0.10 -13.07 -12.10
CA SER A 235 -1.26 -12.38 -11.53
C SER A 235 -2.07 -11.55 -12.53
N GLU A 236 -1.61 -11.42 -13.77
CA GLU A 236 -2.28 -10.71 -14.88
C GLU A 236 -2.73 -9.27 -14.59
N VAL A 237 -2.03 -8.58 -13.69
CA VAL A 237 -2.37 -7.21 -13.32
C VAL A 237 -1.90 -6.24 -14.40
N LYS A 238 -2.80 -5.83 -15.29
CA LYS A 238 -2.49 -4.92 -16.42
C LYS A 238 -1.88 -3.58 -15.97
N ALA A 239 -2.20 -3.09 -14.76
CA ALA A 239 -1.62 -1.86 -14.20
C ALA A 239 -0.09 -1.93 -14.01
N ILE A 240 0.52 -3.11 -13.99
CA ILE A 240 1.97 -3.29 -13.90
C ILE A 240 2.70 -2.56 -15.05
N PHE A 241 2.11 -2.55 -16.26
CA PHE A 241 2.67 -1.84 -17.43
C PHE A 241 2.81 -0.35 -17.25
N ILE A 242 2.07 0.23 -16.30
CA ILE A 242 2.15 1.66 -15.95
C ILE A 242 2.97 1.83 -14.67
N TYR A 243 2.72 1.02 -13.66
CA TYR A 243 3.31 1.19 -12.33
C TYR A 243 4.82 0.91 -12.32
N LEU A 244 5.24 -0.22 -12.90
CA LEU A 244 6.65 -0.60 -12.89
C LEU A 244 7.53 0.36 -13.70
N PRO A 245 7.18 0.75 -14.95
CA PRO A 245 7.91 1.77 -15.68
C PRO A 245 8.03 3.11 -14.92
N ILE A 246 6.94 3.60 -14.35
CA ILE A 246 6.96 4.87 -13.61
C ILE A 246 7.89 4.75 -12.38
N ALA A 247 7.79 3.65 -11.62
CA ALA A 247 8.68 3.42 -10.49
C ALA A 247 10.15 3.37 -10.91
N LEU A 248 10.48 2.71 -12.03
CA LEU A 248 11.84 2.65 -12.56
C LEU A 248 12.33 3.99 -13.11
N ILE A 249 11.49 4.75 -13.83
CA ILE A 249 11.81 6.11 -14.29
C ILE A 249 12.18 7.00 -13.10
N LEU A 250 11.41 6.95 -12.02
CA LEU A 250 11.67 7.76 -10.83
C LEU A 250 12.91 7.29 -10.06
N LEU A 251 13.18 5.99 -10.05
CA LEU A 251 14.36 5.42 -9.43
C LEU A 251 15.64 5.78 -10.19
N PHE A 252 15.59 5.72 -11.52
CA PHE A 252 16.72 5.94 -12.43
C PHE A 252 16.75 7.35 -13.06
N GLY A 253 15.98 8.31 -12.56
CA GLY A 253 15.81 9.61 -13.20
C GLY A 253 17.13 10.37 -13.49
N GLU A 254 18.16 10.18 -12.68
CA GLU A 254 19.49 10.78 -12.90
C GLU A 254 20.25 10.10 -14.06
N GLU A 255 20.18 8.78 -14.15
CA GLU A 255 20.79 7.99 -15.23
C GLU A 255 20.05 8.19 -16.55
N LEU A 256 18.71 8.30 -16.49
CA LEU A 256 17.88 8.61 -17.66
C LEU A 256 18.33 9.92 -18.31
N SER A 257 18.63 10.95 -17.52
CA SER A 257 19.14 12.22 -18.03
C SER A 257 20.52 12.11 -18.67
N ARG A 258 21.36 11.17 -18.18
CA ARG A 258 22.75 11.00 -18.67
C ARG A 258 22.87 10.03 -19.86
N ARG A 259 22.03 8.99 -19.91
CA ARG A 259 22.08 7.89 -20.89
C ARG A 259 20.69 7.46 -21.34
N PRO A 260 19.92 8.34 -22.00
CA PRO A 260 18.50 8.09 -22.30
C PRO A 260 18.29 6.88 -23.21
N LEU A 261 19.14 6.66 -24.21
CA LEU A 261 18.99 5.54 -25.14
C LEU A 261 19.15 4.16 -24.48
N ILE A 262 20.11 4.03 -23.55
CA ILE A 262 20.30 2.78 -22.80
C ILE A 262 19.09 2.52 -21.91
N PHE A 263 18.58 3.54 -21.26
CA PHE A 263 17.40 3.42 -20.42
C PHE A 263 16.16 3.02 -21.23
N VAL A 264 15.90 3.70 -22.34
CA VAL A 264 14.78 3.36 -23.25
C VAL A 264 14.92 1.93 -23.78
N GLY A 265 16.12 1.52 -24.16
CA GLY A 265 16.39 0.14 -24.59
C GLY A 265 16.08 -0.90 -23.52
N MET A 266 16.51 -0.66 -22.27
CA MET A 266 16.19 -1.55 -21.13
C MET A 266 14.69 -1.58 -20.83
N MET A 267 14.01 -0.44 -20.87
CA MET A 267 12.57 -0.36 -20.67
C MET A 267 11.78 -1.08 -21.77
N ALA A 268 12.23 -0.91 -23.04
CA ALA A 268 11.64 -1.62 -24.16
C ALA A 268 11.81 -3.15 -24.04
N LEU A 269 13.02 -3.60 -23.70
CA LEU A 269 13.29 -5.03 -23.50
C LEU A 269 12.46 -5.61 -22.34
N GLY A 270 12.42 -4.92 -21.19
CA GLY A 270 11.58 -5.30 -20.05
C GLY A 270 10.09 -5.32 -20.40
N GLY A 271 9.63 -4.32 -21.13
CA GLY A 271 8.24 -4.23 -21.63
C GLY A 271 7.89 -5.37 -22.57
N VAL A 272 8.76 -5.67 -23.54
CA VAL A 272 8.56 -6.82 -24.47
C VAL A 272 8.53 -8.13 -23.70
N THR A 273 9.44 -8.34 -22.76
CA THR A 273 9.48 -9.56 -21.94
C THR A 273 8.19 -9.71 -21.12
N LEU A 274 7.76 -8.67 -20.43
CA LEU A 274 6.54 -8.68 -19.63
C LEU A 274 5.30 -8.89 -20.52
N PHE A 275 5.24 -8.20 -21.66
CA PHE A 275 4.16 -8.39 -22.65
C PHE A 275 4.11 -9.82 -23.17
N SER A 276 5.28 -10.42 -23.50
CA SER A 276 5.34 -11.81 -23.99
C SER A 276 4.81 -12.79 -22.96
N VAL A 277 5.13 -12.60 -21.66
CA VAL A 277 4.62 -13.46 -20.60
C VAL A 277 3.11 -13.28 -20.41
N LEU A 278 2.61 -12.05 -20.44
CA LEU A 278 1.17 -11.78 -20.35
C LEU A 278 0.42 -12.30 -21.58
N TYR A 279 1.00 -12.20 -22.77
CA TYR A 279 0.42 -12.75 -23.97
C TYR A 279 0.39 -14.29 -23.95
N ALA A 280 1.45 -14.93 -23.44
CA ALA A 280 1.46 -16.37 -23.22
C ALA A 280 0.41 -16.79 -22.19
N ASN A 281 0.23 -16.04 -21.11
CA ASN A 281 -0.82 -16.25 -20.11
C ASN A 281 -2.21 -16.08 -20.74
N TYR A 282 -2.40 -15.03 -21.57
CA TYR A 282 -3.62 -14.83 -22.35
C TYR A 282 -3.93 -16.04 -23.24
N LEU A 283 -2.96 -16.52 -24.04
CA LEU A 283 -3.16 -17.68 -24.89
C LEU A 283 -3.51 -18.94 -24.11
N PHE A 284 -3.00 -19.09 -22.89
CA PHE A 284 -3.21 -20.29 -22.08
C PHE A 284 -4.59 -20.31 -21.40
N TYR A 285 -5.10 -19.17 -20.94
CA TYR A 285 -6.32 -19.10 -20.12
C TYR A 285 -7.50 -18.40 -20.79
N TRP A 286 -7.24 -17.45 -21.68
CA TRP A 286 -8.27 -16.53 -22.19
C TRP A 286 -8.73 -16.83 -23.61
N SER A 287 -7.88 -17.43 -24.42
CA SER A 287 -8.23 -17.71 -25.82
C SER A 287 -9.40 -18.69 -25.94
N HIS A 288 -9.72 -19.41 -24.86
CA HIS A 288 -10.84 -20.34 -24.81
C HIS A 288 -12.16 -19.68 -24.39
N ASP A 289 -12.10 -18.57 -23.65
CA ASP A 289 -13.28 -17.95 -23.03
C ASP A 289 -13.72 -16.62 -23.70
N HIS A 290 -12.80 -15.88 -24.33
CA HIS A 290 -13.08 -14.52 -24.81
C HIS A 290 -12.38 -14.21 -26.14
N GLY A 291 -13.14 -14.14 -27.20
CA GLY A 291 -12.83 -14.05 -28.63
C GLY A 291 -11.68 -13.16 -29.09
N SER A 292 -11.28 -12.06 -28.45
CA SER A 292 -10.21 -11.22 -28.98
C SER A 292 -9.44 -10.45 -27.90
N LEU A 293 -8.16 -10.18 -28.18
CA LEU A 293 -7.30 -9.33 -27.35
C LEU A 293 -7.89 -7.91 -27.20
N GLY A 294 -8.64 -7.43 -28.20
CA GLY A 294 -9.35 -6.15 -28.16
C GLY A 294 -10.48 -6.13 -27.14
N GLU A 295 -11.24 -7.21 -26.97
CA GLU A 295 -12.27 -7.33 -25.92
C GLU A 295 -11.64 -7.36 -24.52
N SER A 296 -10.53 -8.09 -24.37
CA SER A 296 -9.76 -8.09 -23.12
C SER A 296 -9.24 -6.69 -22.74
N LEU A 297 -8.85 -5.87 -23.72
CA LEU A 297 -8.44 -4.47 -23.49
C LEU A 297 -9.65 -3.55 -23.25
N GLY A 298 -10.81 -3.87 -23.87
CA GLY A 298 -12.07 -3.14 -23.67
C GLY A 298 -12.54 -3.11 -22.21
N MET A 299 -12.12 -4.06 -21.39
CA MET A 299 -12.42 -4.11 -19.95
C MET A 299 -11.82 -2.95 -19.12
N PHE A 300 -10.94 -2.13 -19.68
CA PHE A 300 -10.56 -0.87 -19.06
C PHE A 300 -11.71 0.15 -19.08
N THR A 301 -12.65 -0.02 -20.00
CA THR A 301 -13.77 0.90 -20.20
C THR A 301 -15.10 0.38 -19.66
N TYR A 302 -15.21 -0.93 -19.39
CA TYR A 302 -16.43 -1.57 -18.88
C TYR A 302 -16.16 -2.31 -17.57
N SER A 303 -17.17 -2.45 -16.74
CA SER A 303 -17.19 -3.34 -15.58
C SER A 303 -18.44 -4.22 -15.62
N PHE A 304 -18.36 -5.39 -14.98
CA PHE A 304 -19.45 -6.35 -14.90
C PHE A 304 -19.95 -6.43 -13.46
N ARG A 305 -21.26 -6.50 -13.29
CA ARG A 305 -21.90 -6.85 -12.02
C ARG A 305 -22.76 -8.09 -12.26
N GLY A 306 -22.22 -9.28 -11.96
CA GLY A 306 -22.83 -10.51 -12.38
C GLY A 306 -22.80 -10.65 -13.92
N ASN A 307 -23.95 -10.93 -14.53
CA ASN A 307 -24.10 -11.07 -16.00
C ASN A 307 -24.43 -9.75 -16.71
N GLU A 308 -24.60 -8.64 -15.99
CA GLU A 308 -24.94 -7.35 -16.56
C GLU A 308 -23.69 -6.51 -16.79
N VAL A 309 -23.58 -5.94 -17.99
CA VAL A 309 -22.59 -4.92 -18.32
C VAL A 309 -23.01 -3.62 -17.65
N ILE A 310 -22.27 -3.19 -16.64
CA ILE A 310 -22.48 -1.87 -16.06
C ILE A 310 -21.55 -0.90 -16.80
N GLU A 311 -22.07 0.19 -17.30
CA GLU A 311 -21.29 1.27 -17.92
C GLU A 311 -20.43 2.05 -16.89
N THR A 312 -19.92 1.39 -15.88
CA THR A 312 -19.06 2.00 -14.86
C THR A 312 -17.60 1.65 -15.16
N SER A 313 -16.91 2.53 -15.84
CA SER A 313 -15.45 2.44 -16.00
C SER A 313 -14.74 3.23 -14.90
N ARG A 314 -13.43 3.01 -14.77
CA ARG A 314 -12.57 3.81 -13.85
C ARG A 314 -12.60 5.30 -14.14
N TRP A 315 -12.80 5.66 -15.40
CA TRP A 315 -12.92 7.04 -15.84
C TRP A 315 -14.34 7.59 -15.61
N ASN A 316 -15.35 6.81 -16.00
CA ASN A 316 -16.76 7.27 -15.90
C ASN A 316 -17.19 7.53 -14.44
N VAL A 317 -16.63 6.82 -13.46
CA VAL A 317 -16.95 7.09 -12.05
C VAL A 317 -16.46 8.47 -11.59
N LEU A 318 -15.35 8.95 -12.14
CA LEU A 318 -14.84 10.30 -11.84
C LEU A 318 -15.63 11.38 -12.59
N THR A 319 -15.96 11.15 -13.87
CA THR A 319 -16.82 12.08 -14.62
C THR A 319 -18.21 12.14 -14.02
N HIS A 320 -18.76 11.02 -13.56
CA HIS A 320 -20.04 10.98 -12.86
C HIS A 320 -20.02 11.81 -11.56
N TRP A 321 -18.94 11.69 -10.75
CA TRP A 321 -18.78 12.55 -9.58
C TRP A 321 -18.74 14.03 -9.99
N TRP A 322 -17.96 14.37 -11.03
CA TRP A 322 -17.83 15.73 -11.54
C TRP A 322 -19.17 16.32 -11.96
N GLU A 323 -19.93 15.58 -12.75
CA GLU A 323 -21.25 16.02 -13.26
C GLU A 323 -22.26 16.26 -12.15
N ASN A 324 -22.25 15.45 -11.09
CA ASN A 324 -23.20 15.59 -9.99
C ASN A 324 -22.82 16.64 -8.95
N ASN A 325 -21.53 16.87 -8.73
CA ASN A 325 -21.09 17.75 -7.64
C ASN A 325 -20.59 19.12 -8.13
N MET A 326 -19.93 19.20 -9.29
CA MET A 326 -19.36 20.48 -9.75
C MET A 326 -20.39 21.46 -10.32
N ARG A 327 -21.54 20.98 -10.76
CA ARG A 327 -22.60 21.86 -11.30
C ARG A 327 -23.24 22.72 -10.22
N THR A 328 -23.43 22.20 -9.04
CA THR A 328 -24.03 22.89 -7.91
C THR A 328 -23.02 23.62 -7.04
N PHE A 329 -21.74 23.16 -7.05
CA PHE A 329 -20.65 23.59 -6.19
C PHE A 329 -21.09 23.76 -4.72
N ALA A 330 -21.79 22.76 -4.21
CA ALA A 330 -22.32 22.73 -2.86
C ALA A 330 -21.24 22.40 -1.82
N PHE A 331 -21.60 22.39 -0.54
CA PHE A 331 -20.72 21.98 0.56
C PHE A 331 -20.13 20.60 0.33
N GLU A 332 -20.92 19.67 -0.18
CA GLU A 332 -20.53 18.28 -0.48
C GLU A 332 -19.46 18.17 -1.56
N THR A 333 -19.38 19.14 -2.48
CA THR A 333 -18.28 19.20 -3.47
C THR A 333 -16.94 19.37 -2.78
N LEU A 334 -16.86 20.21 -1.75
CA LEU A 334 -15.63 20.51 -1.02
C LEU A 334 -15.32 19.45 0.04
N PHE A 335 -16.31 19.03 0.82
CA PHE A 335 -16.13 18.21 2.00
C PHE A 335 -16.65 16.77 1.85
N GLY A 336 -17.42 16.46 0.79
CA GLY A 336 -18.01 15.15 0.56
C GLY A 336 -19.31 14.91 1.34
N HIS A 337 -19.81 13.68 1.21
CA HIS A 337 -21.09 13.23 1.77
C HIS A 337 -20.94 12.41 3.06
N GLY A 338 -19.78 12.47 3.70
CA GLY A 338 -19.50 11.76 4.95
C GLY A 338 -18.81 10.40 4.77
N ALA A 339 -18.14 9.99 5.82
CA ALA A 339 -17.33 8.76 5.82
C ALA A 339 -18.13 7.53 5.42
N GLY A 340 -17.67 6.82 4.38
CA GLY A 340 -18.27 5.58 3.88
C GLY A 340 -19.58 5.76 3.12
N ALA A 341 -19.95 6.98 2.74
CA ALA A 341 -21.19 7.25 2.00
C ALA A 341 -21.24 6.54 0.64
N SER A 342 -20.09 6.41 -0.02
CA SER A 342 -19.96 5.76 -1.33
C SER A 342 -19.85 4.23 -1.27
N ARG A 343 -19.68 3.63 -0.10
CA ARG A 343 -19.30 2.22 0.04
C ARG A 343 -20.39 1.24 -0.36
N VAL A 344 -20.03 0.29 -1.26
CA VAL A 344 -20.95 -0.79 -1.73
C VAL A 344 -20.63 -2.15 -1.10
N SER A 345 -19.44 -2.35 -0.50
CA SER A 345 -18.91 -3.66 -0.15
C SER A 345 -18.86 -3.96 1.36
N GLY A 346 -18.80 -5.25 1.70
CA GLY A 346 -18.51 -5.72 3.07
C GLY A 346 -19.70 -5.72 4.02
N GLY A 347 -20.93 -5.82 3.52
CA GLY A 347 -22.15 -5.83 4.35
C GLY A 347 -22.48 -4.47 4.97
N LEU A 348 -21.85 -3.42 4.44
CA LEU A 348 -22.06 -2.03 4.78
C LEU A 348 -22.37 -1.28 3.48
N THR A 349 -23.62 -0.94 3.27
CA THR A 349 -24.06 -0.08 2.18
C THR A 349 -24.05 1.37 2.70
N GLY A 350 -23.33 2.24 2.02
CA GLY A 350 -23.30 3.66 2.33
C GLY A 350 -24.55 4.36 1.83
N SER A 351 -24.87 5.49 2.42
CA SER A 351 -26.09 6.24 2.10
C SER A 351 -26.21 6.65 0.63
N LEU A 352 -25.09 6.98 -0.03
CA LEU A 352 -25.09 7.31 -1.46
C LEU A 352 -25.18 6.07 -2.36
N SER A 353 -24.59 4.95 -1.94
CA SER A 353 -24.68 3.69 -2.72
C SER A 353 -26.10 3.15 -2.74
N GLU A 354 -26.94 3.49 -1.76
CA GLU A 354 -28.38 3.20 -1.76
C GLU A 354 -29.14 4.07 -2.79
N VAL A 355 -28.66 5.27 -3.06
CA VAL A 355 -29.22 6.18 -4.07
C VAL A 355 -28.79 5.79 -5.48
N TYR A 356 -27.51 5.43 -5.66
CA TYR A 356 -26.92 5.07 -6.96
C TYR A 356 -26.81 3.55 -7.12
N GLN A 357 -27.93 2.80 -6.95
CA GLN A 357 -27.94 1.31 -7.00
C GLN A 357 -27.57 0.74 -8.38
N ASP A 358 -27.76 1.53 -9.44
CA ASP A 358 -27.42 1.19 -10.83
C ASP A 358 -25.92 1.35 -11.15
N ARG A 359 -25.13 1.94 -10.23
CA ARG A 359 -23.71 2.28 -10.47
C ARG A 359 -22.83 1.95 -9.28
N VAL A 360 -21.57 1.59 -9.57
CA VAL A 360 -20.55 1.38 -8.54
C VAL A 360 -19.75 2.65 -8.36
N ILE A 361 -20.19 3.55 -7.47
CA ILE A 361 -19.58 4.87 -7.27
C ILE A 361 -18.24 4.83 -6.52
N ASP A 362 -17.95 3.75 -5.79
CA ASP A 362 -16.69 3.50 -5.07
C ASP A 362 -15.70 2.63 -5.89
N TYR A 363 -15.77 2.67 -7.22
CA TYR A 363 -14.98 1.82 -8.09
C TYR A 363 -13.48 2.09 -8.04
N THR A 364 -13.07 3.32 -7.70
CA THR A 364 -11.68 3.74 -7.49
C THR A 364 -11.48 4.41 -6.13
N GLY A 365 -10.26 4.36 -5.57
CA GLY A 365 -9.94 5.06 -4.33
C GLY A 365 -10.13 6.57 -4.45
N ALA A 366 -9.82 7.14 -5.62
CA ALA A 366 -10.04 8.57 -5.86
C ALA A 366 -11.54 8.93 -5.86
N SER A 367 -12.39 8.11 -6.50
CA SER A 367 -13.84 8.35 -6.45
C SER A 367 -14.41 8.17 -5.05
N THR A 368 -13.99 7.12 -4.33
CA THR A 368 -14.36 6.93 -2.92
C THR A 368 -14.05 8.16 -2.07
N ILE A 369 -12.83 8.68 -2.18
CA ILE A 369 -12.41 9.85 -1.39
C ILE A 369 -13.16 11.11 -1.82
N LEU A 370 -13.42 11.28 -3.11
CA LEU A 370 -14.22 12.40 -3.62
C LEU A 370 -15.66 12.37 -3.12
N TRP A 371 -16.31 11.21 -3.15
CA TRP A 371 -17.67 11.07 -2.64
C TRP A 371 -17.73 11.22 -1.12
N ASP A 372 -16.79 10.60 -0.38
CA ASP A 372 -16.83 10.59 1.08
C ASP A 372 -16.31 11.89 1.70
N TYR A 373 -15.21 12.48 1.15
CA TYR A 373 -14.46 13.58 1.77
C TYR A 373 -14.25 14.80 0.84
N GLY A 374 -14.79 14.78 -0.36
CA GLY A 374 -14.76 15.87 -1.32
C GLY A 374 -13.38 16.22 -1.88
N LEU A 375 -13.30 17.37 -2.53
CA LEU A 375 -12.05 17.90 -3.11
C LEU A 375 -10.99 18.16 -2.04
N ILE A 376 -11.38 18.63 -0.85
CA ILE A 376 -10.45 18.90 0.25
C ILE A 376 -9.84 17.58 0.76
N GLY A 377 -10.65 16.51 0.86
CA GLY A 377 -10.16 15.18 1.20
C GLY A 377 -9.14 14.66 0.19
N LEU A 378 -9.45 14.69 -1.11
CA LEU A 378 -8.55 14.21 -2.15
C LEU A 378 -7.26 15.06 -2.25
N THR A 379 -7.36 16.38 -2.22
CA THR A 379 -6.20 17.27 -2.31
C THR A 379 -5.31 17.18 -1.08
N SER A 380 -5.86 16.98 0.11
CA SER A 380 -5.07 16.79 1.32
C SER A 380 -4.36 15.42 1.32
N LEU A 381 -5.00 14.34 0.84
CA LEU A 381 -4.31 13.06 0.65
C LEU A 381 -3.18 13.18 -0.37
N ALA A 382 -3.41 13.87 -1.49
CA ALA A 382 -2.35 14.18 -2.47
C ALA A 382 -1.21 14.99 -1.82
N GLY A 383 -1.53 15.94 -0.95
CA GLY A 383 -0.56 16.71 -0.16
C GLY A 383 0.28 15.83 0.78
N ILE A 384 -0.33 14.85 1.46
CA ILE A 384 0.37 13.86 2.29
C ILE A 384 1.36 13.06 1.44
N LEU A 385 0.90 12.49 0.32
CA LEU A 385 1.73 11.68 -0.57
C LEU A 385 2.87 12.51 -1.18
N PHE A 386 2.57 13.71 -1.67
CA PHE A 386 3.57 14.61 -2.24
C PHE A 386 4.60 15.08 -1.21
N GLY A 387 4.15 15.41 0.01
CA GLY A 387 5.03 15.74 1.12
C GLY A 387 5.99 14.60 1.47
N THR A 388 5.47 13.37 1.47
CA THR A 388 6.25 12.14 1.70
C THR A 388 7.27 11.93 0.57
N TYR A 389 6.87 12.06 -0.67
CA TYR A 389 7.76 11.98 -1.83
C TYR A 389 8.89 13.02 -1.75
N ARG A 390 8.57 14.29 -1.44
CA ARG A 390 9.56 15.35 -1.27
C ARG A 390 10.55 15.06 -0.14
N LEU A 391 10.05 14.54 0.99
CA LEU A 391 10.89 14.19 2.14
C LEU A 391 11.87 13.08 1.77
N LEU A 392 11.39 11.98 1.18
CA LEU A 392 12.23 10.86 0.73
C LEU A 392 13.24 11.29 -0.34
N THR A 393 12.85 12.13 -1.29
CA THR A 393 13.73 12.66 -2.32
C THR A 393 14.84 13.54 -1.71
N ARG A 394 14.54 14.31 -0.67
CA ARG A 394 15.54 15.10 0.07
C ARG A 394 16.54 14.16 0.76
N VAL A 395 16.08 13.09 1.41
CA VAL A 395 16.94 12.08 2.04
C VAL A 395 17.82 11.38 1.01
N LYS A 396 17.24 10.94 -0.12
CA LYS A 396 17.96 10.30 -1.23
C LYS A 396 19.15 11.15 -1.74
N ARG A 397 18.96 12.46 -1.87
CA ARG A 397 19.93 13.39 -2.50
C ARG A 397 21.03 13.89 -1.58
N ASN A 398 20.90 13.79 -0.27
CA ASN A 398 21.84 14.34 0.67
C ASN A 398 22.88 13.30 1.12
N ASN A 399 24.00 13.24 0.39
CA ASN A 399 25.08 12.28 0.64
C ASN A 399 25.89 12.59 1.90
N GLU A 400 25.97 13.85 2.29
CA GLU A 400 26.76 14.27 3.46
C GLU A 400 26.06 13.92 4.77
N ARG A 401 24.74 13.95 4.74
CA ARG A 401 23.93 13.76 5.92
C ARG A 401 23.49 12.31 6.15
N TYR A 402 23.30 11.51 5.09
CA TYR A 402 22.67 10.19 5.18
C TYR A 402 23.59 9.08 4.67
N ASP A 403 23.65 7.97 5.41
CA ASP A 403 24.39 6.78 5.01
C ASP A 403 23.79 6.12 3.75
N ALA A 404 24.56 5.23 3.13
CA ALA A 404 24.16 4.56 1.90
C ALA A 404 22.86 3.75 2.05
N GLU A 405 22.63 3.11 3.19
CA GLU A 405 21.43 2.31 3.46
C GLU A 405 20.18 3.18 3.58
N THR A 406 20.27 4.28 4.32
CA THR A 406 19.18 5.25 4.45
C THR A 406 18.81 5.84 3.09
N ARG A 407 19.82 6.20 2.27
CA ARG A 407 19.59 6.73 0.91
C ARG A 407 19.03 5.68 -0.04
N ALA A 408 19.50 4.44 0.02
CA ALA A 408 18.97 3.35 -0.78
C ALA A 408 17.49 3.09 -0.47
N THR A 409 17.15 3.00 0.82
CA THR A 409 15.77 2.82 1.25
C THR A 409 14.89 3.99 0.81
N ALA A 410 15.37 5.22 1.01
CA ALA A 410 14.65 6.42 0.60
C ALA A 410 14.45 6.51 -0.92
N ALA A 411 15.43 6.08 -1.71
CA ALA A 411 15.31 6.07 -3.18
C ALA A 411 14.24 5.07 -3.66
N GLY A 412 14.24 3.85 -3.13
CA GLY A 412 13.21 2.85 -3.43
C GLY A 412 11.82 3.32 -3.02
N MET A 413 11.68 3.81 -1.79
CA MET A 413 10.38 4.30 -1.29
C MET A 413 9.90 5.56 -2.03
N ALA A 414 10.80 6.50 -2.40
CA ALA A 414 10.44 7.67 -3.18
C ALA A 414 9.87 7.30 -4.56
N SER A 415 10.39 6.25 -5.19
CA SER A 415 9.87 5.79 -6.48
C SER A 415 8.51 5.10 -6.35
N LEU A 416 8.16 4.56 -5.18
CA LEU A 416 6.89 3.90 -4.92
C LEU A 416 5.73 4.89 -4.63
N ILE A 417 5.98 6.03 -3.99
CA ILE A 417 4.91 6.97 -3.59
C ILE A 417 4.04 7.44 -4.77
N PRO A 418 4.59 7.86 -5.93
CA PRO A 418 3.77 8.21 -7.08
C PRO A 418 2.96 7.02 -7.64
N VAL A 419 3.47 5.79 -7.52
CA VAL A 419 2.74 4.58 -7.92
C VAL A 419 1.55 4.34 -6.98
N ILE A 420 1.72 4.55 -5.66
CA ILE A 420 0.61 4.54 -4.68
C ILE A 420 -0.42 5.61 -5.04
N ALA A 421 0.00 6.81 -5.41
CA ALA A 421 -0.91 7.88 -5.83
C ALA A 421 -1.70 7.49 -7.10
N LEU A 422 -1.05 6.88 -8.08
CA LEU A 422 -1.71 6.38 -9.29
C LEU A 422 -2.67 5.23 -9.01
N SER A 423 -2.37 4.38 -8.03
CA SER A 423 -3.26 3.27 -7.68
C SER A 423 -4.63 3.73 -7.17
N LEU A 424 -4.74 4.95 -6.64
CA LEU A 424 -6.03 5.58 -6.30
C LEU A 424 -6.99 5.66 -7.48
N PHE A 425 -6.48 5.76 -8.71
CA PHE A 425 -7.29 5.85 -9.93
C PHE A 425 -7.56 4.49 -10.59
N TYR A 426 -6.98 3.42 -10.04
CA TYR A 426 -7.12 2.08 -10.61
C TYR A 426 -8.19 1.25 -9.91
N ARG A 427 -8.19 1.22 -8.57
CA ARG A 427 -9.12 0.45 -7.72
C ARG A 427 -9.39 1.15 -6.40
N SER A 428 -10.47 0.76 -5.73
CA SER A 428 -10.84 1.21 -4.38
C SER A 428 -10.06 0.52 -3.25
N ASP A 429 -8.84 0.04 -3.51
CA ASP A 429 -8.04 -0.66 -2.50
C ASP A 429 -7.64 0.27 -1.33
N ILE A 430 -7.52 1.57 -1.59
CA ILE A 430 -7.42 2.60 -0.57
C ILE A 430 -8.81 3.26 -0.46
N PRO A 431 -9.44 3.30 0.71
CA PRO A 431 -8.98 2.92 2.06
C PRO A 431 -9.36 1.51 2.53
N TYR A 432 -9.96 0.66 1.72
CA TYR A 432 -10.73 -0.49 2.20
C TYR A 432 -9.94 -1.79 2.38
N ILE A 433 -8.71 -1.85 1.87
CA ILE A 433 -7.93 -3.09 1.82
C ILE A 433 -6.78 -3.05 2.81
N ALA A 434 -6.80 -3.94 3.81
CA ALA A 434 -5.82 -3.98 4.89
C ALA A 434 -4.34 -4.02 4.43
N PRO A 435 -3.89 -4.91 3.52
CA PRO A 435 -2.52 -4.89 3.03
C PRO A 435 -2.14 -3.60 2.30
N MET A 436 -3.08 -2.98 1.59
CA MET A 436 -2.83 -1.72 0.91
C MET A 436 -2.65 -0.57 1.91
N MET A 437 -3.54 -0.47 2.89
CA MET A 437 -3.42 0.51 3.98
C MET A 437 -2.14 0.32 4.77
N PHE A 438 -1.75 -0.92 5.03
CA PHE A 438 -0.47 -1.25 5.64
C PHE A 438 0.71 -0.68 4.82
N MET A 439 0.74 -0.88 3.50
CA MET A 439 1.80 -0.35 2.63
C MET A 439 1.83 1.18 2.62
N VAL A 440 0.67 1.83 2.56
CA VAL A 440 0.57 3.30 2.62
C VAL A 440 1.16 3.80 3.95
N MET A 441 0.70 3.29 5.07
CA MET A 441 1.12 3.75 6.40
C MET A 441 2.60 3.47 6.70
N ILE A 442 3.13 2.32 6.22
CA ILE A 442 4.58 2.06 6.25
C ILE A 442 5.35 3.11 5.45
N SER A 443 4.91 3.39 4.24
CA SER A 443 5.61 4.32 3.35
C SER A 443 5.69 5.71 3.98
N LEU A 444 4.59 6.19 4.57
CA LEU A 444 4.52 7.44 5.30
C LEU A 444 5.42 7.43 6.56
N GLY A 445 5.34 6.35 7.35
CA GLY A 445 6.12 6.21 8.58
C GLY A 445 7.62 6.09 8.34
N LEU A 446 8.04 5.28 7.37
CA LEU A 446 9.44 5.13 6.99
C LEU A 446 10.06 6.45 6.51
N ALA A 447 9.32 7.27 5.76
CA ALA A 447 9.82 8.56 5.33
C ALA A 447 10.26 9.43 6.53
N LEU A 448 9.46 9.45 7.58
CA LEU A 448 9.77 10.19 8.80
C LEU A 448 10.95 9.56 9.58
N VAL A 449 11.00 8.23 9.69
CA VAL A 449 12.10 7.53 10.34
C VAL A 449 13.43 7.76 9.62
N LEU A 450 13.46 7.63 8.29
CA LEU A 450 14.67 7.81 7.49
C LEU A 450 15.20 9.25 7.58
N ALA A 451 14.30 10.22 7.55
CA ALA A 451 14.68 11.61 7.65
C ALA A 451 15.31 11.96 9.02
N ARG A 452 14.91 11.32 10.11
CA ARG A 452 15.44 11.52 11.46
C ARG A 452 16.82 10.92 11.67
N ARG A 453 17.18 9.85 10.97
CA ARG A 453 18.35 9.03 11.28
C ARG A 453 19.65 9.83 11.50
N ASN A 454 19.80 10.96 10.83
CA ASN A 454 21.04 11.74 10.92
C ASN A 454 21.03 12.93 11.88
N ALA A 455 19.88 13.38 12.34
CA ALA A 455 19.87 14.39 13.38
C ALA A 455 20.59 13.89 14.64
N HIS A 456 20.53 12.58 14.93
CA HIS A 456 21.24 11.98 16.06
C HIS A 456 22.73 11.71 15.79
N ALA A 457 23.12 11.27 14.60
CA ALA A 457 24.52 11.05 14.27
C ALA A 457 25.33 12.36 14.29
N THR A 458 24.70 13.45 13.89
CA THR A 458 25.32 14.80 13.95
C THR A 458 25.39 15.29 15.40
N ALA A 459 24.38 15.04 16.24
CA ALA A 459 24.40 15.41 17.65
C ALA A 459 25.47 14.63 18.44
N ASP A 460 25.69 13.34 18.14
CA ASP A 460 26.75 12.55 18.77
C ASP A 460 28.16 12.92 18.30
N ARG A 461 28.30 13.39 17.06
CA ARG A 461 29.58 13.95 16.54
C ARG A 461 29.89 15.34 17.09
N LEU A 462 28.87 16.09 17.51
CA LEU A 462 29.00 17.43 18.10
C LEU A 462 29.14 17.41 19.62
N LYS A 463 29.05 16.23 20.27
CA LYS A 463 29.49 16.13 21.66
C LYS A 463 30.99 16.40 21.68
N PRO A 464 31.47 17.46 22.36
CA PRO A 464 32.90 17.72 22.46
C PRO A 464 33.54 16.44 23.00
N VAL A 465 34.57 15.97 22.32
CA VAL A 465 35.47 14.94 22.88
C VAL A 465 35.87 15.48 24.27
N GLY A 466 35.29 14.90 25.32
CA GLY A 466 35.57 15.31 26.65
C GLY A 466 37.08 15.24 26.82
N LEU A 467 37.69 16.40 27.02
CA LEU A 467 39.06 16.48 27.53
C LEU A 467 39.04 15.63 28.80
N GLY A 468 39.70 14.47 28.73
CA GLY A 468 39.90 13.62 29.88
C GLY A 468 40.38 14.46 31.06
N PRO A 469 40.01 14.08 32.27
CA PRO A 469 40.46 14.81 33.48
C PRO A 469 41.97 14.86 33.41
N GLY A 470 42.47 16.08 33.25
CA GLY A 470 43.90 16.34 33.18
C GLY A 470 44.61 15.67 34.38
N THR A 471 45.58 14.85 34.10
CA THR A 471 46.62 14.44 35.04
C THR A 471 47.24 15.71 35.58
N VAL A 472 46.79 16.14 36.72
CA VAL A 472 47.49 17.13 37.54
C VAL A 472 48.78 16.45 37.97
N ALA A 473 49.87 16.76 37.29
CA ALA A 473 51.21 16.47 37.80
C ALA A 473 51.38 17.34 39.05
N GLY A 474 51.38 16.74 40.20
CA GLY A 474 51.79 17.37 41.46
C GLY A 474 53.30 17.63 41.48
N PRO A 475 53.72 18.58 42.29
CA PRO A 475 55.12 19.06 42.34
C PRO A 475 56.11 18.06 42.82
#